data_3e57911fdcd871d1367175cf23d7dc97
#
_entry.id   3e57911fdcd871d1367175cf23d7dc97
#
_cell.length_a   1.000
_cell.length_b   1.000
_cell.length_c   1.000
_cell.angle_alpha   90.00
_cell.angle_beta   90.00
_cell.angle_gamma   90.00
#
_symmetry.space_group_name_H-M   'P 1'
#
loop_
_entity.id
_entity.type
_entity.pdbx_description
1 polymer ?
#
loop_
_entity_poly.entity_id
_entity_poly.type
_entity_poly.pdbx_seq_one_letter_code
_entity_poly.pdbx_strand_id
1 'polypeptide(L)'
;MIKKILLSLLILLAHLPIYSQMLFSENLTMNIDSTKTIQGTLLPVLDFKTEQENILTLKNTANLNVLIKHKRVINLINKLEFSTYGKKVTVSGGFVHLEYRYLLSPSVEVYPYAESQWAGSRGMEFKISSGLLSRYQLINKEKVQLFVAAGLFYEFEKWKDSTPNANPLYAYSRSIKSHLSVSFKHHINDHWELTTTAIHQAKPDSYTKEDRFGGAVDLKYNITPNIGINGAYRVIYDTAPIVPIRKTYTTVEAGLSVSF
;
A
#
# COMPACT_ATOMS: atom_id res chain seq x y z
N MET A 1 3.54 34.05 -5.42
CA MET A 1 3.99 33.13 -6.47
C MET A 1 3.89 31.68 -6.05
N ILE A 2 4.41 31.28 -4.93
CA ILE A 2 4.44 29.90 -4.39
C ILE A 2 3.02 29.29 -4.27
N LYS A 3 2.02 30.03 -3.76
CA LYS A 3 0.64 29.54 -3.63
C LYS A 3 -0.02 29.17 -4.98
N LYS A 4 0.31 29.90 -6.04
CA LYS A 4 -0.23 29.58 -7.40
C LYS A 4 0.46 28.36 -7.99
N ILE A 5 1.74 28.17 -7.74
CA ILE A 5 2.51 26.99 -8.18
C ILE A 5 2.02 25.73 -7.44
N LEU A 6 1.78 25.83 -6.13
CA LEU A 6 1.23 24.72 -5.34
C LEU A 6 -0.17 24.32 -5.81
N LEU A 7 -1.03 25.31 -6.11
CA LEU A 7 -2.38 25.06 -6.62
C LEU A 7 -2.36 24.43 -8.02
N SER A 8 -1.48 24.88 -8.90
CA SER A 8 -1.33 24.30 -10.24
C SER A 8 -0.76 22.88 -10.18
N LEU A 9 0.15 22.59 -9.26
CA LEU A 9 0.67 21.26 -9.01
C LEU A 9 -0.41 20.32 -8.47
N LEU A 10 -1.26 20.80 -7.56
CA LEU A 10 -2.39 20.06 -7.00
C LEU A 10 -3.45 19.69 -8.07
N ILE A 11 -3.72 20.63 -8.99
CA ILE A 11 -4.67 20.43 -10.09
C ILE A 11 -4.10 19.46 -11.13
N LEU A 12 -2.80 19.50 -11.41
CA LEU A 12 -2.13 18.57 -12.34
C LEU A 12 -2.12 17.13 -11.82
N LEU A 13 -2.04 16.94 -10.49
CA LEU A 13 -2.07 15.64 -9.83
C LEU A 13 -3.48 15.02 -9.77
N ALA A 14 -4.55 15.81 -9.92
CA ALA A 14 -5.93 15.34 -9.80
C ALA A 14 -6.46 14.55 -11.02
N HIS A 15 -5.72 14.47 -12.13
CA HIS A 15 -6.18 13.84 -13.38
C HIS A 15 -5.54 12.48 -13.68
N LEU A 16 -4.84 11.85 -12.72
CA LEU A 16 -4.19 10.57 -12.97
C LEU A 16 -5.10 9.40 -12.55
N PRO A 17 -5.35 8.40 -13.42
CA PRO A 17 -6.12 7.22 -13.05
C PRO A 17 -5.35 6.39 -11.99
N ILE A 18 -6.04 6.02 -10.93
CA ILE A 18 -5.48 5.46 -9.70
C ILE A 18 -5.57 3.94 -9.73
N TYR A 19 -4.41 3.23 -9.77
CA TYR A 19 -4.35 1.77 -9.68
C TYR A 19 -3.07 1.32 -8.95
N SER A 20 -3.15 0.36 -8.02
CA SER A 20 -2.00 -0.15 -7.28
C SER A 20 -1.93 -1.68 -7.34
N GLN A 21 -0.74 -2.24 -7.59
CA GLN A 21 -0.44 -3.68 -7.61
C GLN A 21 0.51 -4.11 -6.49
N MET A 22 1.07 -3.17 -5.75
CA MET A 22 2.06 -3.39 -4.70
C MET A 22 1.54 -2.79 -3.41
N LEU A 23 1.66 -3.53 -2.32
CA LEU A 23 1.31 -3.03 -1.00
C LEU A 23 2.51 -2.36 -0.35
N PHE A 24 2.29 -1.17 0.20
CA PHE A 24 3.25 -0.45 1.04
C PHE A 24 2.87 -0.66 2.52
N SER A 25 2.90 -1.93 2.97
CA SER A 25 2.54 -2.31 4.35
C SER A 25 3.47 -1.65 5.37
N GLU A 26 4.73 -1.45 5.00
CA GLU A 26 5.73 -0.81 5.86
C GLU A 26 5.28 0.56 6.36
N ASN A 27 4.64 1.37 5.51
CA ASN A 27 4.16 2.71 5.89
C ASN A 27 3.08 2.68 6.97
N LEU A 28 2.32 1.60 7.04
CA LEU A 28 1.22 1.43 8.00
C LEU A 28 1.68 0.76 9.31
N THR A 29 2.85 0.11 9.31
CA THR A 29 3.28 -0.78 10.39
C THR A 29 4.56 -0.35 11.09
N MET A 30 5.14 0.81 10.72
CA MET A 30 6.41 1.28 11.28
C MET A 30 6.35 1.61 12.77
N ASN A 31 5.19 2.00 13.29
CA ASN A 31 5.04 2.39 14.69
C ASN A 31 4.12 1.43 15.42
N ILE A 32 4.69 0.69 16.34
CA ILE A 32 3.94 -0.12 17.31
C ILE A 32 4.29 0.40 18.70
N ASP A 33 3.30 0.95 19.36
CA ASP A 33 3.43 1.36 20.76
C ASP A 33 3.48 0.11 21.64
N SER A 34 4.61 -0.15 22.28
CA SER A 34 4.82 -1.31 23.14
C SER A 34 4.01 -1.28 24.44
N THR A 35 3.39 -0.16 24.76
CA THR A 35 2.54 0.00 25.95
C THR A 35 1.10 -0.44 25.70
N LYS A 36 0.67 -0.51 24.44
CA LYS A 36 -0.69 -0.89 24.04
C LYS A 36 -0.72 -2.32 23.51
N THR A 37 -1.63 -3.13 24.05
CA THR A 37 -1.85 -4.51 23.54
C THR A 37 -2.53 -4.52 22.18
N ILE A 38 -3.48 -3.63 21.98
CA ILE A 38 -4.23 -3.48 20.71
C ILE A 38 -4.14 -2.02 20.29
N GLN A 39 -3.79 -1.79 19.05
CA GLN A 39 -3.72 -0.47 18.46
C GLN A 39 -4.08 -0.54 16.97
N GLY A 40 -4.69 0.51 16.46
CA GLY A 40 -5.11 0.52 15.07
C GLY A 40 -5.29 1.91 14.51
N THR A 41 -5.42 1.94 13.18
CA THR A 41 -5.71 3.16 12.44
C THR A 41 -6.77 2.87 11.38
N LEU A 42 -7.73 3.76 11.26
CA LEU A 42 -8.75 3.76 10.22
C LEU A 42 -8.58 4.99 9.35
N LEU A 43 -8.66 4.81 8.05
CA LEU A 43 -8.58 5.88 7.03
C LEU A 43 -9.82 5.80 6.14
N PRO A 44 -11.01 6.22 6.64
CA PRO A 44 -12.23 6.21 5.85
C PRO A 44 -12.24 7.36 4.85
N VAL A 45 -12.70 7.10 3.64
CA VAL A 45 -12.98 8.10 2.61
C VAL A 45 -14.37 7.83 2.03
N LEU A 46 -15.23 8.82 2.07
CA LEU A 46 -16.54 8.82 1.43
C LEU A 46 -16.59 9.99 0.46
N ASP A 47 -16.83 9.73 -0.79
CA ASP A 47 -17.03 10.73 -1.83
C ASP A 47 -18.36 10.47 -2.52
N PHE A 48 -19.22 11.50 -2.58
CA PHE A 48 -20.48 11.46 -3.28
C PHE A 48 -20.58 12.64 -4.24
N LYS A 49 -20.84 12.35 -5.50
CA LYS A 49 -21.00 13.35 -6.57
C LYS A 49 -22.31 13.13 -7.30
N THR A 50 -22.95 14.22 -7.66
CA THR A 50 -24.12 14.22 -8.53
C THR A 50 -23.71 14.78 -9.88
N GLU A 51 -23.77 13.95 -10.91
CA GLU A 51 -23.52 14.33 -12.30
C GLU A 51 -24.74 13.91 -13.16
N GLN A 52 -24.54 13.30 -14.34
CA GLN A 52 -25.65 12.68 -15.08
C GLN A 52 -26.24 11.50 -14.31
N GLU A 53 -25.41 10.79 -13.57
CA GLU A 53 -25.75 9.75 -12.61
C GLU A 53 -25.05 10.02 -11.28
N ASN A 54 -25.57 9.47 -10.21
CA ASN A 54 -24.96 9.60 -8.89
C ASN A 54 -23.70 8.70 -8.82
N ILE A 55 -22.61 9.26 -8.33
CA ILE A 55 -21.36 8.55 -8.08
C ILE A 55 -21.17 8.46 -6.56
N LEU A 56 -21.09 7.25 -6.05
CA LEU A 56 -20.73 6.97 -4.67
C LEU A 56 -19.41 6.22 -4.65
N THR A 57 -18.41 6.76 -3.95
CA THR A 57 -17.14 6.10 -3.73
C THR A 57 -16.91 5.91 -2.23
N LEU A 58 -16.71 4.67 -1.83
CA LEU A 58 -16.35 4.26 -0.48
C LEU A 58 -14.96 3.66 -0.51
N LYS A 59 -14.04 4.21 0.27
CA LYS A 59 -12.72 3.64 0.51
C LYS A 59 -12.48 3.56 2.00
N ASN A 60 -11.87 2.50 2.44
CA ASN A 60 -11.38 2.36 3.80
C ASN A 60 -10.03 1.64 3.78
N THR A 61 -9.05 2.19 4.45
CA THR A 61 -7.82 1.48 4.80
C THR A 61 -7.80 1.34 6.31
N ALA A 62 -7.66 0.12 6.79
CA ALA A 62 -7.58 -0.18 8.21
C ALA A 62 -6.31 -0.97 8.50
N ASN A 63 -5.69 -0.65 9.62
CA ASN A 63 -4.56 -1.36 10.19
C ASN A 63 -4.87 -1.70 11.64
N LEU A 64 -4.70 -2.96 12.02
CA LEU A 64 -4.86 -3.46 13.39
C LEU A 64 -3.60 -4.20 13.79
N ASN A 65 -2.98 -3.77 14.89
CA ASN A 65 -1.83 -4.42 15.51
C ASN A 65 -2.23 -5.02 16.85
N VAL A 66 -1.90 -6.28 17.06
CA VAL A 66 -2.08 -6.98 18.34
C VAL A 66 -0.72 -7.39 18.86
N LEU A 67 -0.29 -6.80 19.97
CA LEU A 67 0.98 -7.10 20.63
C LEU A 67 0.85 -8.34 21.51
N ILE A 68 1.71 -9.34 21.28
CA ILE A 68 1.76 -10.58 22.06
C ILE A 68 3.13 -10.66 22.75
N LYS A 69 3.17 -10.52 24.07
CA LYS A 69 4.38 -10.71 24.91
C LYS A 69 5.61 -9.92 24.42
N HIS A 70 5.50 -8.61 24.25
CA HIS A 70 6.59 -7.65 23.97
C HIS A 70 7.47 -7.92 22.73
N LYS A 71 7.47 -9.15 22.17
CA LYS A 71 8.34 -9.55 21.04
C LYS A 71 7.59 -10.00 19.80
N ARG A 72 6.27 -10.09 19.86
CA ARG A 72 5.43 -10.65 18.81
C ARG A 72 4.28 -9.73 18.51
N VAL A 73 4.04 -9.47 17.23
CA VAL A 73 2.91 -8.65 16.79
C VAL A 73 2.20 -9.38 15.68
N ILE A 74 0.89 -9.47 15.79
CA ILE A 74 0.03 -9.80 14.65
C ILE A 74 -0.45 -8.48 14.07
N ASN A 75 -0.24 -8.28 12.80
CA ASN A 75 -0.69 -7.12 12.06
C ASN A 75 -1.66 -7.55 10.97
N LEU A 76 -2.83 -6.94 10.95
CA LEU A 76 -3.84 -7.10 9.92
C LEU A 76 -4.08 -5.76 9.25
N ILE A 77 -3.82 -5.69 7.96
CA ILE A 77 -4.10 -4.51 7.13
C ILE A 77 -5.14 -4.89 6.10
N ASN A 78 -6.15 -4.06 5.92
CA ASN A 78 -7.07 -4.17 4.82
C ASN A 78 -7.27 -2.83 4.11
N LYS A 79 -7.56 -2.90 2.82
CA LYS A 79 -8.08 -1.80 2.03
C LYS A 79 -9.26 -2.31 1.22
N LEU A 80 -10.35 -1.56 1.27
CA LEU A 80 -11.53 -1.81 0.45
C LEU A 80 -11.81 -0.55 -0.38
N GLU A 81 -12.12 -0.74 -1.65
CA GLU A 81 -12.48 0.33 -2.56
C GLU A 81 -13.69 -0.09 -3.39
N PHE A 82 -14.75 0.70 -3.32
CA PHE A 82 -15.99 0.49 -4.03
C PHE A 82 -16.47 1.82 -4.59
N SER A 83 -16.82 1.86 -5.87
CA SER A 83 -17.41 3.02 -6.52
C SER A 83 -18.57 2.61 -7.42
N THR A 84 -19.61 3.41 -7.47
CA THR A 84 -20.75 3.21 -8.37
C THR A 84 -20.94 4.43 -9.26
N TYR A 85 -21.50 4.19 -10.45
CA TYR A 85 -22.04 5.21 -11.34
C TYR A 85 -23.49 4.80 -11.62
N GLY A 86 -24.45 5.49 -11.00
CA GLY A 86 -25.83 5.05 -10.93
C GLY A 86 -25.93 3.66 -10.28
N LYS A 87 -26.48 2.70 -11.02
CA LYS A 87 -26.62 1.29 -10.58
C LYS A 87 -25.42 0.39 -10.93
N LYS A 88 -24.44 0.92 -11.68
CA LYS A 88 -23.26 0.15 -12.11
C LYS A 88 -22.12 0.29 -11.11
N VAL A 89 -21.50 -0.83 -10.72
CA VAL A 89 -20.21 -0.84 -10.04
C VAL A 89 -19.14 -0.50 -11.07
N THR A 90 -18.39 0.60 -10.83
CA THR A 90 -17.34 1.10 -11.74
C THR A 90 -15.94 0.76 -11.25
N VAL A 91 -15.77 0.69 -9.92
CA VAL A 91 -14.49 0.34 -9.28
C VAL A 91 -14.79 -0.66 -8.18
N SER A 92 -14.08 -1.77 -8.20
CA SER A 92 -14.06 -2.73 -7.11
C SER A 92 -12.62 -3.19 -6.95
N GLY A 93 -12.06 -2.95 -5.78
CA GLY A 93 -10.69 -3.32 -5.49
C GLY A 93 -10.44 -3.41 -3.98
N GLY A 94 -9.36 -4.05 -3.63
CA GLY A 94 -8.95 -4.12 -2.24
C GLY A 94 -7.85 -5.13 -2.02
N PHE A 95 -7.43 -5.20 -0.77
CA PHE A 95 -6.52 -6.24 -0.30
C PHE A 95 -6.76 -6.53 1.18
N VAL A 96 -6.33 -7.71 1.59
CA VAL A 96 -6.16 -8.12 2.98
C VAL A 96 -4.74 -8.65 3.13
N HIS A 97 -4.00 -8.12 4.08
CA HIS A 97 -2.63 -8.50 4.39
C HIS A 97 -2.53 -8.85 5.87
N LEU A 98 -2.05 -10.03 6.16
CA LEU A 98 -1.79 -10.54 7.51
C LEU A 98 -0.32 -10.85 7.65
N GLU A 99 0.32 -10.31 8.68
CA GLU A 99 1.70 -10.61 9.02
C GLU A 99 1.85 -10.94 10.52
N TYR A 100 2.78 -11.82 10.81
CA TYR A 100 3.21 -12.13 12.16
C TYR A 100 4.67 -11.70 12.33
N ARG A 101 4.91 -10.69 13.14
CA ARG A 101 6.26 -10.16 13.39
C ARG A 101 6.85 -10.77 14.64
N TYR A 102 8.07 -11.20 14.52
CA TYR A 102 8.87 -11.67 15.63
C TYR A 102 10.17 -10.88 15.74
N LEU A 103 10.38 -10.23 16.87
CA LEU A 103 11.58 -9.46 17.18
C LEU A 103 12.70 -10.42 17.62
N LEU A 104 13.63 -10.72 16.72
CA LEU A 104 14.81 -11.56 17.00
C LEU A 104 15.83 -10.85 17.89
N SER A 105 16.06 -9.55 17.60
CA SER A 105 16.95 -8.67 18.36
C SER A 105 16.37 -7.26 18.36
N PRO A 106 16.92 -6.31 19.14
CA PRO A 106 16.44 -4.92 19.14
C PRO A 106 16.37 -4.25 17.77
N SER A 107 17.14 -4.76 16.79
CA SER A 107 17.20 -4.16 15.44
C SER A 107 16.75 -5.11 14.33
N VAL A 108 16.40 -6.36 14.63
CA VAL A 108 16.06 -7.37 13.61
C VAL A 108 14.71 -7.99 13.88
N GLU A 109 13.83 -7.87 12.91
CA GLU A 109 12.52 -8.52 12.90
C GLU A 109 12.44 -9.53 11.74
N VAL A 110 11.72 -10.61 11.96
CA VAL A 110 11.34 -11.57 10.92
C VAL A 110 9.84 -11.70 10.90
N TYR A 111 9.25 -11.68 9.71
CA TYR A 111 7.80 -11.73 9.58
C TYR A 111 7.34 -12.55 8.36
N PRO A 112 6.79 -13.75 8.60
CA PRO A 112 5.96 -14.41 7.62
C PRO A 112 4.69 -13.59 7.39
N TYR A 113 4.22 -13.57 6.14
CA TYR A 113 2.98 -12.89 5.78
C TYR A 113 2.18 -13.68 4.74
N ALA A 114 0.90 -13.36 4.67
CA ALA A 114 -0.01 -13.77 3.61
C ALA A 114 -0.85 -12.56 3.19
N GLU A 115 -1.08 -12.45 1.88
CA GLU A 115 -1.82 -11.35 1.28
C GLU A 115 -2.77 -11.87 0.21
N SER A 116 -3.97 -11.31 0.17
CA SER A 116 -4.91 -11.46 -0.94
C SER A 116 -5.27 -10.08 -1.47
N GLN A 117 -5.28 -9.90 -2.79
CA GLN A 117 -5.57 -8.65 -3.46
C GLN A 117 -6.45 -8.88 -4.67
N TRP A 118 -7.34 -7.92 -4.98
CA TRP A 118 -8.16 -7.90 -6.19
C TRP A 118 -8.31 -6.47 -6.70
N ALA A 119 -8.47 -6.32 -8.01
CA ALA A 119 -8.64 -5.02 -8.66
C ALA A 119 -9.39 -5.19 -9.99
N GLY A 120 -10.70 -5.40 -9.90
CA GLY A 120 -11.56 -5.70 -11.05
C GLY A 120 -11.53 -4.62 -12.13
N SER A 121 -11.38 -3.34 -11.76
CA SER A 121 -11.23 -2.22 -12.72
C SER A 121 -10.00 -2.33 -13.63
N ARG A 122 -9.00 -3.13 -13.24
CA ARG A 122 -7.79 -3.41 -14.03
C ARG A 122 -7.78 -4.78 -14.68
N GLY A 123 -8.80 -5.57 -14.44
CA GLY A 123 -8.83 -6.96 -14.86
C GLY A 123 -8.11 -7.92 -13.91
N MET A 124 -7.58 -7.48 -12.77
CA MET A 124 -7.02 -8.38 -11.77
C MET A 124 -8.16 -9.03 -10.98
N GLU A 125 -8.47 -10.28 -11.29
CA GLU A 125 -9.49 -11.07 -10.59
C GLU A 125 -9.08 -11.31 -9.15
N PHE A 126 -7.85 -11.82 -8.96
CA PHE A 126 -7.22 -11.93 -7.66
C PHE A 126 -5.70 -12.16 -7.77
N LYS A 127 -5.00 -11.80 -6.71
CA LYS A 127 -3.61 -12.10 -6.45
C LYS A 127 -3.49 -12.64 -5.03
N ILE A 128 -2.73 -13.71 -4.86
CA ILE A 128 -2.37 -14.25 -3.55
C ILE A 128 -0.86 -14.24 -3.45
N SER A 129 -0.34 -13.70 -2.36
CA SER A 129 1.08 -13.69 -2.06
C SER A 129 1.32 -14.23 -0.65
N SER A 130 2.39 -14.99 -0.47
CA SER A 130 2.85 -15.40 0.86
C SER A 130 4.36 -15.48 0.88
N GLY A 131 4.98 -15.06 1.98
CA GLY A 131 6.42 -14.97 2.04
C GLY A 131 6.98 -14.85 3.44
N LEU A 132 8.29 -14.79 3.49
CA LEU A 132 9.07 -14.55 4.70
C LEU A 132 10.02 -13.39 4.42
N LEU A 133 9.88 -12.32 5.20
CA LEU A 133 10.72 -11.15 5.13
C LEU A 133 11.48 -10.96 6.45
N SER A 134 12.65 -10.35 6.34
CA SER A 134 13.44 -9.89 7.49
C SER A 134 13.63 -8.38 7.36
N ARG A 135 13.40 -7.65 8.44
CA ARG A 135 13.58 -6.20 8.50
C ARG A 135 14.69 -5.87 9.49
N TYR A 136 15.60 -5.02 9.05
CA TYR A 136 16.69 -4.49 9.85
C TYR A 136 16.52 -3.00 10.08
N GLN A 137 16.54 -2.57 11.33
CA GLN A 137 16.47 -1.18 11.73
C GLN A 137 17.86 -0.57 11.75
N LEU A 138 18.18 0.22 10.73
CA LEU A 138 19.47 0.92 10.58
C LEU A 138 19.58 2.14 11.49
N ILE A 139 18.50 2.91 11.60
CA ILE A 139 18.43 4.11 12.46
C ILE A 139 17.16 3.98 13.31
N ASN A 140 17.35 4.12 14.61
CA ASN A 140 16.27 4.15 15.59
C ASN A 140 16.47 5.33 16.54
N LYS A 141 16.13 6.52 16.07
CA LYS A 141 16.13 7.74 16.88
C LYS A 141 14.67 8.21 17.03
N GLU A 142 14.39 8.95 18.10
CA GLU A 142 13.07 9.47 18.41
C GLU A 142 12.39 10.16 17.21
N LYS A 143 13.14 10.99 16.48
CA LYS A 143 12.62 11.74 15.32
C LYS A 143 12.88 11.08 13.97
N VAL A 144 13.79 10.13 13.88
CA VAL A 144 14.23 9.55 12.61
C VAL A 144 14.38 8.04 12.73
N GLN A 145 13.72 7.32 11.86
CA GLN A 145 13.82 5.87 11.75
C GLN A 145 14.13 5.48 10.31
N LEU A 146 15.00 4.51 10.12
CA LEU A 146 15.35 3.95 8.82
C LEU A 146 15.38 2.43 8.92
N PHE A 147 14.64 1.79 8.03
CA PHE A 147 14.52 0.34 7.93
C PHE A 147 14.89 -0.13 6.53
N VAL A 148 15.49 -1.31 6.48
CA VAL A 148 15.66 -2.09 5.26
C VAL A 148 15.01 -3.44 5.47
N ALA A 149 14.20 -3.91 4.53
CA ALA A 149 13.64 -5.25 4.58
C ALA A 149 14.00 -6.02 3.31
N ALA A 150 14.25 -7.31 3.48
CA ALA A 150 14.55 -8.24 2.38
C ALA A 150 13.94 -9.61 2.65
N GLY A 151 13.60 -10.33 1.59
CA GLY A 151 13.11 -11.70 1.68
C GLY A 151 12.60 -12.26 0.37
N LEU A 152 11.91 -13.38 0.48
CA LEU A 152 11.33 -14.08 -0.66
C LEU A 152 9.84 -14.30 -0.43
N PHE A 153 9.07 -14.29 -1.52
CA PHE A 153 7.65 -14.58 -1.48
C PHE A 153 7.21 -15.33 -2.74
N TYR A 154 6.21 -16.15 -2.56
CA TYR A 154 5.47 -16.78 -3.65
C TYR A 154 4.29 -15.89 -4.01
N GLU A 155 4.04 -15.72 -5.31
CA GLU A 155 2.92 -14.95 -5.87
C GLU A 155 2.18 -15.76 -6.91
N PHE A 156 0.85 -15.77 -6.80
CA PHE A 156 -0.07 -16.27 -7.80
C PHE A 156 -1.01 -15.15 -8.21
N GLU A 157 -1.13 -14.91 -9.50
CA GLU A 157 -2.02 -13.88 -10.07
C GLU A 157 -2.92 -14.49 -11.14
N LYS A 158 -4.20 -14.07 -11.14
CA LYS A 158 -5.17 -14.33 -12.20
C LYS A 158 -5.70 -13.02 -12.74
N TRP A 159 -5.57 -12.82 -14.03
CA TRP A 159 -5.96 -11.62 -14.74
C TRP A 159 -6.93 -11.92 -15.84
N LYS A 160 -7.90 -11.02 -16.05
CA LYS A 160 -8.77 -11.00 -17.22
C LYS A 160 -8.16 -10.09 -18.29
N ASP A 161 -7.90 -10.61 -19.46
CA ASP A 161 -7.48 -9.81 -20.62
C ASP A 161 -8.72 -9.15 -21.22
N SER A 162 -8.77 -7.82 -21.18
CA SER A 162 -9.87 -7.02 -21.73
C SER A 162 -9.65 -6.61 -23.18
N THR A 163 -8.58 -7.10 -23.84
CA THR A 163 -8.33 -6.86 -25.26
C THR A 163 -9.46 -7.49 -26.10
N PRO A 164 -10.00 -6.78 -27.09
CA PRO A 164 -10.99 -7.36 -27.99
C PRO A 164 -10.48 -8.66 -28.62
N ASN A 165 -11.27 -9.73 -28.53
CA ASN A 165 -10.93 -11.08 -29.03
C ASN A 165 -9.72 -11.74 -28.34
N ALA A 166 -9.39 -11.34 -27.11
CA ALA A 166 -8.34 -12.01 -26.34
C ALA A 166 -8.57 -13.53 -26.24
N ASN A 167 -7.57 -14.29 -26.59
CA ASN A 167 -7.57 -15.74 -26.45
C ASN A 167 -6.19 -16.22 -25.96
N PRO A 168 -6.04 -16.66 -24.71
CA PRO A 168 -7.13 -16.92 -23.72
C PRO A 168 -7.65 -15.62 -23.07
N LEU A 169 -8.92 -15.65 -22.62
CA LEU A 169 -9.56 -14.54 -21.89
C LEU A 169 -8.91 -14.28 -20.50
N TYR A 170 -8.25 -15.28 -19.93
CA TYR A 170 -7.59 -15.21 -18.65
C TYR A 170 -6.11 -15.55 -18.76
N ALA A 171 -5.28 -14.72 -18.14
CA ALA A 171 -3.85 -14.95 -17.98
C ALA A 171 -3.52 -15.30 -16.52
N TYR A 172 -2.57 -16.18 -16.32
CA TYR A 172 -2.12 -16.65 -15.01
C TYR A 172 -0.62 -16.48 -14.86
N SER A 173 -0.17 -16.10 -13.68
CA SER A 173 1.24 -16.08 -13.33
C SER A 173 1.47 -16.78 -11.99
N ARG A 174 2.57 -17.52 -11.90
CA ARG A 174 3.05 -18.16 -10.66
C ARG A 174 4.53 -17.95 -10.58
N SER A 175 5.01 -17.33 -9.51
CA SER A 175 6.45 -17.07 -9.38
C SER A 175 6.87 -16.93 -7.92
N ILE A 176 8.12 -17.29 -7.67
CA ILE A 176 8.82 -16.86 -6.47
C ILE A 176 9.53 -15.56 -6.82
N LYS A 177 9.42 -14.55 -5.98
CA LYS A 177 10.04 -13.24 -6.16
C LYS A 177 10.85 -12.87 -4.93
N SER A 178 11.91 -12.11 -5.15
CA SER A 178 12.61 -11.39 -4.09
C SER A 178 11.86 -10.10 -3.77
N HIS A 179 11.98 -9.65 -2.54
CA HIS A 179 11.52 -8.36 -2.04
C HIS A 179 12.69 -7.64 -1.40
N LEU A 180 12.90 -6.41 -1.78
CA LEU A 180 13.82 -5.48 -1.11
C LEU A 180 13.07 -4.17 -0.90
N SER A 181 13.07 -3.65 0.32
CA SER A 181 12.49 -2.34 0.61
C SER A 181 13.38 -1.50 1.52
N VAL A 182 13.28 -0.19 1.36
CA VAL A 182 13.89 0.81 2.23
C VAL A 182 12.78 1.76 2.66
N SER A 183 12.59 1.92 3.97
CA SER A 183 11.56 2.76 4.55
C SER A 183 12.18 3.76 5.52
N PHE A 184 11.86 5.02 5.31
CA PHE A 184 12.33 6.15 6.12
C PHE A 184 11.15 6.85 6.76
N LYS A 185 11.22 7.10 8.06
CA LYS A 185 10.24 7.86 8.82
C LYS A 185 10.89 9.03 9.51
N HIS A 186 10.25 10.19 9.45
CA HIS A 186 10.70 11.43 10.08
C HIS A 186 9.55 12.15 10.78
N HIS A 187 9.64 12.27 12.09
CA HIS A 187 8.82 13.18 12.88
C HIS A 187 9.41 14.59 12.75
N ILE A 188 8.90 15.40 11.83
CA ILE A 188 9.38 16.75 11.53
C ILE A 188 9.20 17.63 12.76
N ASN A 189 8.04 17.51 13.41
CA ASN A 189 7.70 18.10 14.70
C ASN A 189 6.55 17.30 15.34
N ASP A 190 5.95 17.79 16.43
CA ASP A 190 4.91 17.11 17.19
C ASP A 190 3.63 16.86 16.38
N HIS A 191 3.41 17.61 15.29
CA HIS A 191 2.23 17.50 14.44
C HIS A 191 2.53 16.80 13.11
N TRP A 192 3.70 16.98 12.52
CA TRP A 192 4.02 16.52 11.18
C TRP A 192 4.88 15.26 11.18
N GLU A 193 4.42 14.26 10.47
CA GLU A 193 5.12 13.01 10.24
C GLU A 193 5.21 12.73 8.73
N LEU A 194 6.41 12.42 8.26
CA LEU A 194 6.70 12.00 6.89
C LEU A 194 7.17 10.54 6.90
N THR A 195 6.56 9.71 6.06
CA THR A 195 7.02 8.35 5.79
C THR A 195 7.27 8.19 4.31
N THR A 196 8.42 7.64 3.94
CA THR A 196 8.75 7.30 2.55
C THR A 196 9.20 5.86 2.46
N THR A 197 8.80 5.16 1.40
CA THR A 197 9.21 3.78 1.14
C THR A 197 9.53 3.59 -0.33
N ALA A 198 10.62 2.90 -0.60
CA ALA A 198 10.96 2.39 -1.92
C ALA A 198 10.99 0.86 -1.86
N ILE A 199 10.43 0.20 -2.86
CA ILE A 199 10.34 -1.27 -2.95
C ILE A 199 10.82 -1.73 -4.32
N HIS A 200 11.58 -2.81 -4.33
CA HIS A 200 11.93 -3.57 -5.53
C HIS A 200 11.51 -5.02 -5.35
N GLN A 201 10.84 -5.57 -6.35
CA GLN A 201 10.45 -6.98 -6.42
C GLN A 201 10.87 -7.54 -7.77
N ALA A 202 11.51 -8.70 -7.78
CA ALA A 202 11.99 -9.34 -9.00
C ALA A 202 11.96 -10.85 -8.89
N LYS A 203 11.83 -11.53 -10.03
CA LYS A 203 12.10 -12.96 -10.10
C LYS A 203 13.60 -13.18 -10.04
N PRO A 204 14.13 -14.13 -9.25
CA PRO A 204 15.57 -14.38 -9.13
C PRO A 204 16.27 -14.77 -10.45
N ASP A 205 15.53 -15.30 -11.42
CA ASP A 205 16.03 -15.72 -12.74
C ASP A 205 15.92 -14.64 -13.82
N SER A 206 15.25 -13.52 -13.54
CA SER A 206 14.98 -12.47 -14.53
C SER A 206 14.99 -11.05 -13.93
N TYR A 207 16.00 -10.76 -13.09
CA TYR A 207 16.15 -9.50 -12.35
C TYR A 207 16.08 -8.21 -13.18
N THR A 208 16.29 -8.28 -14.49
CA THR A 208 16.30 -7.09 -15.38
C THR A 208 15.14 -7.06 -16.34
N LYS A 209 14.27 -8.06 -16.35
CA LYS A 209 13.22 -8.20 -17.36
C LYS A 209 11.80 -8.18 -16.78
N GLU A 210 11.63 -8.67 -15.56
CA GLU A 210 10.32 -8.83 -14.93
C GLU A 210 10.33 -8.24 -13.52
N ASP A 211 10.78 -6.98 -13.43
CA ASP A 211 10.93 -6.24 -12.19
C ASP A 211 9.70 -5.39 -11.91
N ARG A 212 9.44 -5.19 -10.63
CA ARG A 212 8.43 -4.29 -10.13
C ARG A 212 9.06 -3.31 -9.15
N PHE A 213 8.97 -2.02 -9.42
CA PHE A 213 9.46 -0.95 -8.56
C PHE A 213 8.27 -0.22 -7.94
N GLY A 214 8.38 0.14 -6.68
CA GLY A 214 7.37 0.93 -5.98
C GLY A 214 8.00 2.06 -5.20
N GLY A 215 7.30 3.19 -5.14
CA GLY A 215 7.61 4.33 -4.30
C GLY A 215 6.37 4.85 -3.60
N ALA A 216 6.48 5.16 -2.32
CA ALA A 216 5.41 5.77 -1.54
C ALA A 216 5.92 6.91 -0.70
N VAL A 217 5.11 7.96 -0.58
CA VAL A 217 5.31 9.09 0.33
C VAL A 217 3.99 9.32 1.05
N ASP A 218 4.00 9.23 2.37
CA ASP A 218 2.86 9.52 3.22
C ASP A 218 3.22 10.70 4.13
N LEU A 219 2.38 11.74 4.12
CA LEU A 219 2.50 12.91 4.97
C LEU A 219 1.29 12.98 5.89
N LYS A 220 1.51 12.94 7.19
CA LYS A 220 0.46 13.00 8.21
C LYS A 220 0.59 14.27 9.03
N TYR A 221 -0.54 14.93 9.25
CA TYR A 221 -0.69 16.03 10.21
C TYR A 221 -1.59 15.58 11.37
N ASN A 222 -1.05 15.49 12.57
CA ASN A 222 -1.79 15.14 13.78
C ASN A 222 -2.48 16.40 14.34
N ILE A 223 -3.81 16.41 14.29
CA ILE A 223 -4.66 17.45 14.91
C ILE A 223 -4.73 17.19 16.42
N THR A 224 -4.94 15.92 16.78
CA THR A 224 -4.91 15.41 18.14
C THR A 224 -4.10 14.11 18.16
N PRO A 225 -3.81 13.51 19.33
CA PRO A 225 -3.15 12.19 19.37
C PRO A 225 -3.88 11.08 18.60
N ASN A 226 -5.20 11.21 18.45
CA ASN A 226 -6.06 10.18 17.86
C ASN A 226 -6.61 10.55 16.48
N ILE A 227 -6.58 11.84 16.08
CA ILE A 227 -7.17 12.34 14.84
C ILE A 227 -6.13 13.11 14.05
N GLY A 228 -6.02 12.82 12.76
CA GLY A 228 -5.11 13.50 11.86
C GLY A 228 -5.64 13.60 10.43
N ILE A 229 -4.92 14.35 9.61
CA ILE A 229 -5.10 14.41 8.16
C ILE A 229 -3.91 13.66 7.55
N ASN A 230 -4.20 12.79 6.59
CA ASN A 230 -3.19 12.03 5.88
C ASN A 230 -3.25 12.33 4.39
N GLY A 231 -2.09 12.59 3.78
CA GLY A 231 -1.91 12.66 2.34
C GLY A 231 -0.91 11.59 1.90
N ALA A 232 -1.23 10.85 0.85
CA ALA A 232 -0.38 9.78 0.34
C ALA A 232 -0.19 9.89 -1.17
N TYR A 233 1.04 9.71 -1.61
CA TYR A 233 1.41 9.55 -3.02
C TYR A 233 2.11 8.21 -3.19
N ARG A 234 1.68 7.42 -4.16
CA ARG A 234 2.26 6.11 -4.48
C ARG A 234 2.47 5.99 -5.96
N VAL A 235 3.58 5.41 -6.35
CA VAL A 235 3.89 5.06 -7.74
C VAL A 235 4.39 3.63 -7.82
N ILE A 236 3.95 2.89 -8.83
CA ILE A 236 4.41 1.53 -9.11
C ILE A 236 4.74 1.47 -10.59
N TYR A 237 5.89 0.89 -10.90
CA TYR A 237 6.32 0.59 -12.25
C TYR A 237 6.54 -0.92 -12.38
N ASP A 238 5.77 -1.56 -13.27
CA ASP A 238 5.89 -2.98 -13.61
C ASP A 238 6.47 -3.08 -15.01
N THR A 239 7.65 -3.68 -15.14
CA THR A 239 8.36 -3.78 -16.43
C THR A 239 7.67 -4.74 -17.39
N ALA A 240 6.99 -5.76 -16.88
CA ALA A 240 6.37 -6.85 -17.65
C ALA A 240 4.98 -7.22 -17.09
N PRO A 241 3.95 -6.38 -17.27
CA PRO A 241 2.60 -6.71 -16.81
C PRO A 241 2.06 -7.95 -17.55
N ILE A 242 1.32 -8.81 -16.84
CA ILE A 242 0.82 -10.10 -17.31
C ILE A 242 -0.18 -9.97 -18.46
N VAL A 243 -0.95 -8.89 -18.47
CA VAL A 243 -1.90 -8.53 -19.54
C VAL A 243 -1.53 -7.14 -20.09
N PRO A 244 -1.97 -6.76 -21.30
CA PRO A 244 -1.60 -5.49 -21.93
C PRO A 244 -2.26 -4.29 -21.24
N ILE A 245 -1.70 -3.88 -20.11
CA ILE A 245 -2.09 -2.74 -19.30
C ILE A 245 -0.91 -1.76 -19.16
N ARG A 246 -1.18 -0.57 -18.62
CA ARG A 246 -0.11 0.42 -18.37
C ARG A 246 0.94 -0.14 -17.41
N LYS A 247 2.22 0.16 -17.70
CA LYS A 247 3.36 -0.24 -16.85
C LYS A 247 3.49 0.62 -15.61
N THR A 248 3.06 1.89 -15.66
CA THR A 248 3.17 2.82 -14.54
C THR A 248 1.79 3.10 -13.95
N TYR A 249 1.70 3.02 -12.64
CA TYR A 249 0.51 3.33 -11.84
C TYR A 249 0.84 4.35 -10.79
N THR A 250 -0.02 5.36 -10.65
CA THR A 250 0.12 6.41 -9.65
C THR A 250 -1.16 6.52 -8.84
N THR A 251 -1.03 6.70 -7.53
CA THR A 251 -2.14 6.92 -6.60
C THR A 251 -1.88 8.15 -5.78
N VAL A 252 -2.86 9.04 -5.69
CA VAL A 252 -2.89 10.18 -4.76
C VAL A 252 -4.12 10.01 -3.87
N GLU A 253 -3.92 10.00 -2.59
CA GLU A 253 -5.00 9.86 -1.61
C GLU A 253 -4.86 10.95 -0.55
N ALA A 254 -5.97 11.50 -0.08
CA ALA A 254 -6.02 12.38 1.07
C ALA A 254 -7.28 12.06 1.89
N GLY A 255 -7.16 12.07 3.20
CA GLY A 255 -8.28 11.73 4.06
C GLY A 255 -8.00 11.99 5.53
N LEU A 256 -8.99 11.65 6.36
CA LEU A 256 -8.86 11.68 7.82
C LEU A 256 -8.23 10.36 8.29
N SER A 257 -7.44 10.43 9.34
CA SER A 257 -6.93 9.25 10.05
C SER A 257 -7.46 9.26 11.49
N VAL A 258 -7.97 8.12 11.93
CA VAL A 258 -8.40 7.89 13.30
C VAL A 258 -7.56 6.74 13.87
N SER A 259 -6.84 7.02 14.96
CA SER A 259 -5.96 6.05 15.64
C SER A 259 -6.45 5.78 17.07
N PHE A 260 -6.29 4.56 17.59
CA PHE A 260 -6.71 4.13 18.93
C PHE A 260 -5.70 3.17 19.56
#